data_18931e6f760de946151172156cab2ae9
#
_entry.id   18931e6f760de946151172156cab2ae9
#
_cell.length_a   1.000
_cell.length_b   1.000
_cell.length_c   1.000
_cell.angle_alpha   90.00
_cell.angle_beta   90.00
_cell.angle_gamma   90.00
#
_symmetry.space_group_name_H-M   'P 1'
#
loop_
_entity.id
_entity.type
_entity.pdbx_description
1 polymer ?
#
loop_
_entity_poly.entity_id
_entity_poly.type
_entity_poly.pdbx_seq_one_letter_code
_entity_poly.pdbx_strand_id
1 'polypeptide(L)'
;FNQSSGYGYNDLGRDTLEKVYADVFCAEDALVRPQITCGTHALALALMSNLRPGDELLSPVGKPYDTLEEVIGIRPSKGSLAEYGISYRQVDLLEDGSFDFENIKKAINDKTKLVTIQRSKGYQTRPTLSVDRIGELIAFVKKIKPDVICMVDNCYGEFVETIEPSDVGADM
;
A
#
# COMPACT_ATOMS: atom_id res chain seq x y z
N PHE A 1 21.38 18.92 13.65
CA PHE A 1 20.12 18.14 13.57
C PHE A 1 19.24 18.53 14.78
N ASN A 2 18.07 19.09 14.52
CA ASN A 2 17.10 19.39 15.57
C ASN A 2 16.29 18.12 15.90
N GLN A 3 16.01 17.92 17.17
CA GLN A 3 15.14 16.85 17.63
C GLN A 3 13.67 17.25 17.40
N SER A 4 12.79 16.24 17.28
CA SER A 4 11.35 16.49 17.27
C SER A 4 10.90 17.01 18.62
N SER A 5 10.04 18.04 18.62
CA SER A 5 9.39 18.56 19.81
C SER A 5 8.25 17.67 20.32
N GLY A 6 7.79 16.73 19.49
CA GLY A 6 6.64 15.86 19.75
C GLY A 6 5.28 16.52 19.53
N TYR A 7 5.24 17.81 19.18
CA TYR A 7 4.00 18.53 18.87
C TYR A 7 3.64 18.40 17.37
N GLY A 8 2.37 18.58 17.05
CA GLY A 8 1.84 18.49 15.69
C GLY A 8 2.13 19.71 14.80
N TYR A 9 2.81 20.73 15.29
CA TYR A 9 3.10 21.99 14.60
C TYR A 9 4.44 22.55 15.06
N ASN A 10 5.06 23.38 14.19
CA ASN A 10 6.35 24.05 14.47
C ASN A 10 7.46 23.07 14.91
N ASP A 11 7.51 21.90 14.31
CA ASP A 11 8.51 20.88 14.60
C ASP A 11 9.53 20.80 13.46
N LEU A 12 10.54 21.66 13.52
CA LEU A 12 11.54 21.80 12.46
C LEU A 12 12.26 20.48 12.15
N GLY A 13 12.54 19.66 13.17
CA GLY A 13 13.23 18.38 12.96
C GLY A 13 12.38 17.39 12.19
N ARG A 14 11.11 17.24 12.57
CA ARG A 14 10.14 16.38 11.89
C ARG A 14 9.86 16.89 10.47
N ASP A 15 9.51 18.16 10.34
CA ASP A 15 9.13 18.76 9.06
C ASP A 15 10.27 18.65 8.05
N THR A 16 11.53 18.80 8.49
CA THR A 16 12.72 18.57 7.65
C THR A 16 12.88 17.10 7.26
N LEU A 17 12.65 16.17 8.19
CA LEU A 17 12.74 14.73 7.92
C LEU A 17 11.68 14.28 6.90
N GLU A 18 10.43 14.70 7.10
CA GLU A 18 9.33 14.41 6.17
C GLU A 18 9.63 14.96 4.77
N LYS A 19 10.16 16.21 4.69
CA LYS A 19 10.58 16.77 3.40
C LYS A 19 11.72 15.98 2.75
N VAL A 20 12.71 15.51 3.50
CA VAL A 20 13.81 14.68 2.96
C VAL A 20 13.24 13.38 2.38
N TYR A 21 12.30 12.73 3.06
CA TYR A 21 11.64 11.53 2.53
C TYR A 21 10.85 11.84 1.25
N ALA A 22 10.04 12.89 1.26
CA ALA A 22 9.29 13.29 0.07
C ALA A 22 10.23 13.56 -1.12
N ASP A 23 11.30 14.32 -0.91
CA ASP A 23 12.28 14.64 -1.96
C ASP A 23 12.99 13.36 -2.49
N VAL A 24 13.36 12.42 -1.60
CA VAL A 24 14.09 11.19 -1.98
C VAL A 24 13.20 10.22 -2.74
N PHE A 25 11.94 10.09 -2.36
CA PHE A 25 10.98 9.18 -2.99
C PHE A 25 10.14 9.86 -4.09
N CYS A 26 10.47 11.08 -4.49
CA CYS A 26 9.75 11.85 -5.51
C CYS A 26 8.23 11.92 -5.24
N ALA A 27 7.85 12.06 -3.96
CA ALA A 27 6.47 12.16 -3.51
C ALA A 27 6.12 13.61 -3.13
N GLU A 28 4.84 13.96 -3.16
CA GLU A 28 4.36 15.30 -2.79
C GLU A 28 4.55 15.56 -1.30
N ASP A 29 4.45 14.52 -0.46
CA ASP A 29 4.59 14.62 1.00
C ASP A 29 5.00 13.27 1.60
N ALA A 30 5.38 13.28 2.88
CA ALA A 30 5.71 12.07 3.63
C ALA A 30 5.27 12.19 5.08
N LEU A 31 4.91 11.06 5.70
CA LEU A 31 4.62 10.95 7.12
C LEU A 31 5.68 10.07 7.79
N VAL A 32 6.65 10.72 8.45
CA VAL A 32 7.76 10.04 9.15
C VAL A 32 7.74 10.46 10.62
N ARG A 33 7.02 9.70 11.44
CA ARG A 33 6.72 10.10 12.83
C ARG A 33 6.95 8.97 13.82
N PRO A 34 7.53 9.24 14.99
CA PRO A 34 7.75 8.23 16.02
C PRO A 34 6.44 7.63 16.59
N GLN A 35 5.30 8.31 16.40
CA GLN A 35 3.99 7.80 16.75
C GLN A 35 3.52 6.65 15.84
N ILE A 36 4.10 6.51 14.65
CA ILE A 36 3.93 5.34 13.79
C ILE A 36 4.92 4.28 14.26
N THR A 37 4.44 3.35 15.07
CA THR A 37 5.30 2.48 15.90
C THR A 37 5.91 1.30 15.17
N CYS A 38 5.37 0.91 14.02
CA CYS A 38 5.85 -0.22 13.20
C CYS A 38 5.24 -0.18 11.79
N GLY A 39 5.75 -1.03 10.89
CA GLY A 39 5.23 -1.14 9.53
C GLY A 39 3.75 -1.50 9.46
N THR A 40 3.29 -2.46 10.27
CA THR A 40 1.86 -2.79 10.33
C THR A 40 1.00 -1.59 10.72
N HIS A 41 1.47 -0.75 11.65
CA HIS A 41 0.76 0.47 12.03
C HIS A 41 0.73 1.49 10.88
N ALA A 42 1.84 1.66 10.15
CA ALA A 42 1.88 2.53 8.98
C ALA A 42 0.88 2.09 7.90
N LEU A 43 0.87 0.79 7.55
CA LEU A 43 -0.06 0.23 6.58
C LEU A 43 -1.52 0.32 7.06
N ALA A 44 -1.79 0.05 8.34
CA ALA A 44 -3.13 0.22 8.92
C ALA A 44 -3.63 1.67 8.82
N LEU A 45 -2.77 2.65 9.12
CA LEU A 45 -3.10 4.07 8.98
C LEU A 45 -3.38 4.43 7.52
N ALA A 46 -2.55 3.98 6.59
CA ALA A 46 -2.74 4.21 5.16
C ALA A 46 -4.09 3.64 4.67
N LEU A 47 -4.44 2.43 5.07
CA LEU A 47 -5.72 1.83 4.73
C LEU A 47 -6.90 2.57 5.36
N MET A 48 -6.85 2.83 6.67
CA MET A 48 -7.95 3.45 7.42
C MET A 48 -8.20 4.91 7.01
N SER A 49 -7.18 5.64 6.60
CA SER A 49 -7.31 7.03 6.15
C SER A 49 -8.05 7.14 4.81
N ASN A 50 -7.97 6.12 3.96
CA ASN A 50 -8.49 6.14 2.59
C ASN A 50 -9.76 5.33 2.36
N LEU A 51 -10.11 4.42 3.26
CA LEU A 51 -11.28 3.55 3.15
C LEU A 51 -12.42 4.00 4.06
N ARG A 52 -13.65 3.86 3.59
CA ARG A 52 -14.89 4.18 4.31
C ARG A 52 -15.83 2.97 4.30
N PRO A 53 -16.80 2.88 5.23
CA PRO A 53 -17.82 1.83 5.19
C PRO A 53 -18.50 1.73 3.83
N GLY A 54 -18.50 0.53 3.25
CA GLY A 54 -19.01 0.25 1.92
C GLY A 54 -17.95 0.19 0.82
N ASP A 55 -16.73 0.68 1.07
CA ASP A 55 -15.61 0.57 0.14
C ASP A 55 -15.06 -0.87 0.08
N GLU A 56 -14.34 -1.16 -0.99
CA GLU A 56 -13.62 -2.41 -1.19
C GLU A 56 -12.11 -2.18 -1.34
N LEU A 57 -11.35 -2.98 -0.60
CA LEU A 57 -9.91 -3.15 -0.73
C LEU A 57 -9.61 -4.34 -1.64
N LEU A 58 -8.85 -4.12 -2.73
CA LEU A 58 -8.41 -5.18 -3.64
C LEU A 58 -6.91 -5.45 -3.47
N SER A 59 -6.53 -6.72 -3.29
CA SER A 59 -5.14 -7.18 -3.42
C SER A 59 -4.99 -8.00 -4.70
N PRO A 60 -4.33 -7.48 -5.74
CA PRO A 60 -4.18 -8.17 -7.02
C PRO A 60 -2.91 -9.04 -7.11
N VAL A 61 -2.21 -9.22 -6.02
CA VAL A 61 -0.93 -9.96 -5.93
C VAL A 61 -0.97 -11.07 -4.88
N GLY A 62 -2.16 -11.53 -4.56
CA GLY A 62 -2.38 -12.55 -3.55
C GLY A 62 -2.59 -11.95 -2.14
N LYS A 63 -2.51 -12.83 -1.15
CA LYS A 63 -2.73 -12.46 0.25
C LYS A 63 -1.64 -11.52 0.75
N PRO A 64 -1.97 -10.43 1.48
CA PRO A 64 -0.98 -9.56 2.08
C PRO A 64 -0.25 -10.25 3.23
N TYR A 65 0.77 -9.56 3.78
CA TYR A 65 1.54 -10.04 4.91
C TYR A 65 0.63 -10.40 6.11
N ASP A 66 1.02 -11.40 6.88
CA ASP A 66 0.16 -12.02 7.90
C ASP A 66 -0.35 -11.03 8.98
N THR A 67 0.45 -10.03 9.35
CA THR A 67 0.01 -9.02 10.33
C THR A 67 -1.14 -8.14 9.80
N LEU A 68 -1.27 -7.99 8.48
CA LEU A 68 -2.39 -7.28 7.88
C LEU A 68 -3.68 -8.12 7.79
N GLU A 69 -3.60 -9.43 7.91
CA GLU A 69 -4.79 -10.28 7.88
C GLU A 69 -5.80 -9.89 8.97
N GLU A 70 -5.31 -9.56 10.18
CA GLU A 70 -6.15 -9.11 11.29
C GLU A 70 -6.60 -7.67 11.13
N VAL A 71 -5.74 -6.79 10.62
CA VAL A 71 -6.09 -5.38 10.35
C VAL A 71 -7.22 -5.31 9.31
N ILE A 72 -7.13 -6.07 8.25
CA ILE A 72 -8.13 -6.12 7.18
C ILE A 72 -9.39 -6.88 7.64
N GLY A 73 -9.22 -7.95 8.41
CA GLY A 73 -10.28 -8.84 8.83
C GLY A 73 -10.41 -10.09 7.95
N ILE A 74 -9.36 -10.43 7.18
CA ILE A 74 -9.24 -11.73 6.49
C ILE A 74 -9.25 -12.84 7.53
N ARG A 75 -8.48 -12.65 8.60
CA ARG A 75 -8.60 -13.39 9.84
C ARG A 75 -9.47 -12.58 10.81
N PRO A 76 -10.58 -13.13 11.34
CA PRO A 76 -11.50 -12.39 12.20
C PRO A 76 -10.77 -11.71 13.37
N SER A 77 -10.90 -10.39 13.47
CA SER A 77 -10.28 -9.59 14.53
C SER A 77 -11.16 -8.39 14.87
N LYS A 78 -11.27 -8.08 16.17
CA LYS A 78 -11.99 -6.90 16.64
C LYS A 78 -11.26 -5.61 16.21
N GLY A 79 -12.02 -4.64 15.73
CA GLY A 79 -11.49 -3.39 15.21
C GLY A 79 -10.89 -3.50 13.81
N SER A 80 -11.09 -4.62 13.11
CA SER A 80 -10.65 -4.79 11.73
C SER A 80 -11.48 -3.94 10.76
N LEU A 81 -10.92 -3.69 9.57
CA LEU A 81 -11.62 -2.99 8.49
C LEU A 81 -12.96 -3.66 8.14
N ALA A 82 -13.02 -5.00 8.19
CA ALA A 82 -14.25 -5.76 7.94
C ALA A 82 -15.36 -5.42 8.95
N GLU A 83 -15.03 -5.23 10.22
CA GLU A 83 -16.02 -4.80 11.25
C GLU A 83 -16.54 -3.39 11.00
N TYR A 84 -15.75 -2.54 10.34
CA TYR A 84 -16.17 -1.19 9.91
C TYR A 84 -16.87 -1.18 8.54
N GLY A 85 -17.22 -2.35 8.00
CA GLY A 85 -17.99 -2.46 6.76
C GLY A 85 -17.18 -2.26 5.48
N ILE A 86 -15.87 -2.43 5.54
CA ILE A 86 -14.98 -2.44 4.39
C ILE A 86 -14.81 -3.88 3.91
N SER A 87 -15.04 -4.13 2.63
CA SER A 87 -14.86 -5.45 2.05
C SER A 87 -13.45 -5.66 1.53
N TYR A 88 -13.00 -6.92 1.52
CA TYR A 88 -11.72 -7.32 0.97
C TYR A 88 -11.91 -8.29 -0.18
N ARG A 89 -11.13 -8.10 -1.24
CA ARG A 89 -11.06 -9.00 -2.40
C ARG A 89 -9.61 -9.28 -2.74
N GLN A 90 -9.35 -10.49 -3.20
CA GLN A 90 -8.02 -10.96 -3.59
C GLN A 90 -8.06 -11.58 -4.98
N VAL A 91 -7.00 -11.34 -5.74
CA VAL A 91 -6.66 -12.09 -6.94
C VAL A 91 -5.24 -12.60 -6.76
N ASP A 92 -5.06 -13.90 -6.89
CA ASP A 92 -3.75 -14.52 -6.76
C ASP A 92 -2.94 -14.36 -8.06
N LEU A 93 -1.62 -14.44 -7.97
CA LEU A 93 -0.76 -14.54 -9.13
C LEU A 93 -1.00 -15.89 -9.84
N LEU A 94 -0.76 -15.93 -11.13
CA LEU A 94 -0.75 -17.17 -11.91
C LEU A 94 0.41 -18.09 -11.45
N GLU A 95 0.37 -19.34 -11.84
CA GLU A 95 1.38 -20.35 -11.44
C GLU A 95 2.82 -19.96 -11.83
N ASP A 96 2.98 -19.21 -12.91
CA ASP A 96 4.26 -18.69 -13.38
C ASP A 96 4.70 -17.39 -12.66
N GLY A 97 3.90 -16.90 -11.71
CA GLY A 97 4.11 -15.67 -10.96
C GLY A 97 3.73 -14.40 -11.72
N SER A 98 3.08 -14.51 -12.88
CA SER A 98 2.54 -13.35 -13.60
C SER A 98 1.20 -12.87 -13.00
N PHE A 99 0.79 -11.64 -13.35
CA PHE A 99 -0.49 -11.09 -12.92
C PHE A 99 -1.64 -11.72 -13.71
N ASP A 100 -2.70 -12.09 -13.00
CA ASP A 100 -3.95 -12.52 -13.62
C ASP A 100 -4.81 -11.29 -13.99
N PHE A 101 -4.42 -10.60 -15.05
CA PHE A 101 -5.10 -9.40 -15.53
C PHE A 101 -6.58 -9.62 -15.85
N GLU A 102 -6.95 -10.80 -16.29
CA GLU A 102 -8.35 -11.16 -16.58
C GLU A 102 -9.20 -11.14 -15.30
N ASN A 103 -8.73 -11.80 -14.25
CA ASN A 103 -9.45 -11.83 -12.98
C ASN A 103 -9.32 -10.52 -12.20
N ILE A 104 -8.19 -9.78 -12.30
CA ILE A 104 -8.05 -8.43 -11.76
C ILE A 104 -9.11 -7.51 -12.38
N LYS A 105 -9.28 -7.53 -13.72
CA LYS A 105 -10.29 -6.74 -14.41
C LYS A 105 -11.72 -7.05 -13.93
N LYS A 106 -12.03 -8.34 -13.72
CA LYS A 106 -13.34 -8.77 -13.21
C LYS A 106 -13.57 -8.39 -11.73
N ALA A 107 -12.48 -8.32 -10.95
CA ALA A 107 -12.53 -7.98 -9.53
C ALA A 107 -12.79 -6.48 -9.30
N ILE A 108 -12.24 -5.61 -10.15
CA ILE A 108 -12.44 -4.16 -10.04
C ILE A 108 -13.91 -3.81 -10.29
N ASN A 109 -14.51 -3.05 -9.38
CA ASN A 109 -15.89 -2.63 -9.44
C ASN A 109 -16.06 -1.21 -8.82
N ASP A 110 -17.28 -0.70 -8.79
CA ASP A 110 -17.58 0.67 -8.31
C ASP A 110 -17.15 0.90 -6.84
N LYS A 111 -17.12 -0.16 -6.02
CA LYS A 111 -16.73 -0.09 -4.61
C LYS A 111 -15.22 -0.18 -4.41
N THR A 112 -14.47 -0.64 -5.40
CA THR A 112 -13.01 -0.77 -5.31
C THR A 112 -12.40 0.61 -5.17
N LYS A 113 -12.00 0.96 -3.95
CA LYS A 113 -11.46 2.29 -3.61
C LYS A 113 -9.95 2.29 -3.53
N LEU A 114 -9.36 1.19 -3.08
CA LEU A 114 -7.93 1.06 -2.89
C LEU A 114 -7.44 -0.31 -3.37
N VAL A 115 -6.31 -0.28 -4.07
CA VAL A 115 -5.55 -1.46 -4.49
C VAL A 115 -4.26 -1.50 -3.68
N THR A 116 -4.03 -2.59 -2.95
CA THR A 116 -2.80 -2.80 -2.17
C THR A 116 -1.88 -3.77 -2.87
N ILE A 117 -0.63 -3.37 -3.07
CA ILE A 117 0.40 -4.15 -3.76
C ILE A 117 1.56 -4.36 -2.79
N GLN A 118 1.73 -5.59 -2.32
CA GLN A 118 2.90 -5.97 -1.54
C GLN A 118 4.06 -6.34 -2.47
N ARG A 119 5.15 -5.57 -2.46
CA ARG A 119 6.32 -5.78 -3.31
C ARG A 119 7.08 -7.04 -2.93
N SER A 120 7.39 -7.20 -1.66
CA SER A 120 8.15 -8.35 -1.15
C SER A 120 7.32 -9.64 -1.20
N LYS A 121 8.00 -10.78 -1.33
CA LYS A 121 7.34 -12.09 -1.25
C LYS A 121 6.92 -12.46 0.18
N GLY A 122 7.47 -11.79 1.20
CA GLY A 122 7.29 -12.22 2.58
C GLY A 122 7.74 -13.67 2.77
N TYR A 123 6.89 -14.48 3.37
CA TYR A 123 7.10 -15.92 3.54
C TYR A 123 6.49 -16.78 2.43
N GLN A 124 5.92 -16.17 1.40
CA GLN A 124 5.28 -16.87 0.30
C GLN A 124 6.29 -17.36 -0.74
N THR A 125 5.95 -18.45 -1.45
CA THR A 125 6.73 -18.96 -2.59
C THR A 125 6.30 -18.27 -3.89
N ARG A 126 6.48 -16.96 -3.97
CA ARG A 126 6.21 -16.16 -5.16
C ARG A 126 7.39 -15.24 -5.47
N PRO A 127 7.54 -14.74 -6.69
CA PRO A 127 8.59 -13.75 -6.98
C PRO A 127 8.35 -12.44 -6.21
N THR A 128 9.44 -11.76 -5.86
CA THR A 128 9.41 -10.35 -5.48
C THR A 128 9.12 -9.53 -6.74
N LEU A 129 8.30 -8.49 -6.61
CA LEU A 129 7.94 -7.65 -7.75
C LEU A 129 9.03 -6.58 -7.98
N SER A 130 9.47 -6.44 -9.24
CA SER A 130 10.28 -5.29 -9.65
C SER A 130 9.40 -4.03 -9.74
N VAL A 131 10.02 -2.86 -9.70
CA VAL A 131 9.30 -1.57 -9.84
C VAL A 131 8.61 -1.50 -11.20
N ASP A 132 9.25 -1.97 -12.27
CA ASP A 132 8.62 -2.02 -13.61
C ASP A 132 7.33 -2.84 -13.61
N ARG A 133 7.33 -4.00 -12.97
CA ARG A 133 6.12 -4.84 -12.87
C ARG A 133 5.03 -4.16 -12.04
N ILE A 134 5.40 -3.47 -10.96
CA ILE A 134 4.46 -2.67 -10.18
C ILE A 134 3.84 -1.59 -11.06
N GLY A 135 4.64 -0.88 -11.85
CA GLY A 135 4.17 0.12 -12.80
C GLY A 135 3.21 -0.43 -13.86
N GLU A 136 3.51 -1.61 -14.42
CA GLU A 136 2.61 -2.32 -15.35
C GLU A 136 1.24 -2.59 -14.72
N LEU A 137 1.23 -3.09 -13.49
CA LEU A 137 0.01 -3.37 -12.75
C LEU A 137 -0.79 -2.11 -12.44
N ILE A 138 -0.12 -1.06 -11.95
CA ILE A 138 -0.75 0.24 -11.66
C ILE A 138 -1.36 0.84 -12.92
N ALA A 139 -0.63 0.87 -14.03
CA ALA A 139 -1.12 1.38 -15.30
C ALA A 139 -2.35 0.60 -15.79
N PHE A 140 -2.36 -0.72 -15.64
CA PHE A 140 -3.51 -1.55 -15.98
C PHE A 140 -4.73 -1.23 -15.11
N VAL A 141 -4.55 -1.14 -13.80
CA VAL A 141 -5.63 -0.84 -12.84
C VAL A 141 -6.20 0.56 -13.07
N LYS A 142 -5.34 1.57 -13.20
CA LYS A 142 -5.74 2.98 -13.44
C LYS A 142 -6.44 3.16 -14.80
N LYS A 143 -6.13 2.33 -15.80
CA LYS A 143 -6.86 2.33 -17.08
C LYS A 143 -8.31 1.89 -16.93
N ILE A 144 -8.60 1.00 -15.98
CA ILE A 144 -9.97 0.51 -15.71
C ILE A 144 -10.70 1.46 -14.76
N LYS A 145 -10.04 1.91 -13.71
CA LYS A 145 -10.61 2.77 -12.66
C LYS A 145 -9.59 3.87 -12.29
N PRO A 146 -9.64 5.03 -13.00
CA PRO A 146 -8.63 6.09 -12.85
C PRO A 146 -8.55 6.72 -11.44
N ASP A 147 -9.65 6.69 -10.69
CA ASP A 147 -9.78 7.26 -9.35
C ASP A 147 -9.41 6.31 -8.21
N VAL A 148 -9.01 5.08 -8.53
CA VAL A 148 -8.59 4.11 -7.52
C VAL A 148 -7.23 4.50 -6.94
N ILE A 149 -7.05 4.33 -5.64
CA ILE A 149 -5.79 4.58 -4.95
C ILE A 149 -4.92 3.32 -5.03
N CYS A 150 -3.71 3.45 -5.57
CA CYS A 150 -2.71 2.38 -5.61
C CYS A 150 -1.70 2.58 -4.49
N MET A 151 -1.77 1.72 -3.47
CA MET A 151 -0.84 1.69 -2.33
C MET A 151 0.17 0.57 -2.52
N VAL A 152 1.46 0.87 -2.35
CA VAL A 152 2.53 -0.12 -2.43
C VAL A 152 3.20 -0.29 -1.06
N ASP A 153 3.12 -1.51 -0.52
CA ASP A 153 3.98 -1.93 0.59
C ASP A 153 5.37 -2.26 0.02
N ASN A 154 6.27 -1.27 0.12
CA ASN A 154 7.62 -1.33 -0.43
C ASN A 154 8.65 -1.93 0.54
N CYS A 155 8.22 -2.48 1.68
CA CYS A 155 9.12 -3.03 2.70
C CYS A 155 10.15 -4.00 2.11
N TYR A 156 11.43 -3.75 2.42
CA TYR A 156 12.63 -4.40 1.86
C TYR A 156 12.93 -4.10 0.38
N GLY A 157 12.18 -3.20 -0.25
CA GLY A 157 12.41 -2.79 -1.64
C GLY A 157 13.10 -1.44 -1.78
N GLU A 158 13.16 -0.65 -0.71
CA GLU A 158 13.70 0.69 -0.71
C GLU A 158 15.17 0.70 -1.17
N PHE A 159 15.48 1.51 -2.18
CA PHE A 159 16.82 1.65 -2.76
C PHE A 159 17.43 0.36 -3.36
N VAL A 160 16.63 -0.67 -3.61
CA VAL A 160 17.07 -1.90 -4.27
C VAL A 160 17.18 -1.70 -5.78
N GLU A 161 16.31 -0.92 -6.35
CA GLU A 161 16.33 -0.49 -7.75
C GLU A 161 16.63 1.00 -7.86
N THR A 162 16.88 1.48 -9.07
CA THR A 162 17.21 2.91 -9.33
C THR A 162 15.99 3.82 -9.37
N ILE A 163 14.80 3.23 -9.44
CA ILE A 163 13.50 3.90 -9.39
C ILE A 163 12.65 3.26 -8.28
N GLU A 164 11.69 4.01 -7.78
CA GLU A 164 10.81 3.60 -6.70
C GLU A 164 9.35 3.49 -7.18
N PRO A 165 8.46 2.82 -6.44
CA PRO A 165 7.04 2.70 -6.83
C PRO A 165 6.34 4.04 -7.07
N SER A 166 6.73 5.11 -6.40
CA SER A 166 6.26 6.48 -6.64
C SER A 166 6.55 6.97 -8.06
N ASP A 167 7.71 6.61 -8.62
CA ASP A 167 8.11 6.97 -9.99
C ASP A 167 7.23 6.32 -11.06
N VAL A 168 6.56 5.21 -10.72
CA VAL A 168 5.73 4.44 -11.66
C VAL A 168 4.24 4.52 -11.37
N GLY A 169 3.83 5.49 -10.55
CA GLY A 169 2.44 5.87 -10.37
C GLY A 169 1.75 5.32 -9.12
N ALA A 170 2.50 4.82 -8.12
CA ALA A 170 1.92 4.57 -6.81
C ALA A 170 1.46 5.90 -6.18
N ASP A 171 0.24 5.90 -5.62
CA ASP A 171 -0.32 7.07 -4.94
C ASP A 171 0.20 7.15 -3.49
N MET A 172 0.66 6.01 -2.92
CA MET A 172 1.31 5.94 -1.61
C MET A 172 1.96 4.58 -1.39
#